data_b3d76f09a9a7a43187ae06be75396a9c
#
_entry.id   b3d76f09a9a7a43187ae06be75396a9c
#
_cell.length_a   1.000
_cell.length_b   1.000
_cell.length_c   1.000
_cell.angle_alpha   90.00
_cell.angle_beta   90.00
_cell.angle_gamma   90.00
#
_symmetry.space_group_name_H-M   'P 1'
#
loop_
_entity.id
_entity.type
_entity.pdbx_description
1 polymer ?
#
loop_
_entity_poly.entity_id
_entity_poly.type
_entity_poly.pdbx_seq_one_letter_code
_entity_poly.pdbx_strand_id
1 'polypeptide(L)'
;MTWRTYLAYGGGDLYGGGCFFIITTFSMYYLVNVIGVHPALAGLIPAIGKIWDAISDPMMGYIADNTPRTRFGKRRVWFLVSILPIALSFILIWFPVTIESQTGKFIFYAVAYIIFFTVATVASIPYTSLSAEITKDFSERNKLNSTRLMFSFVATLLGGLLAQPIIDHFNGSAQGYFIMGCVFALIFALPWIPLYFETWELPQDEVVKRPSQSFIKNFLSLFQNKSCRIHIAMYVCSFGALDIFMSFVLFYIVDYLNKGSIFVIAQGSLLISMMVALPVHSYLINRKGHKPVYITALTVFIFAIVLMGLHTPTSGSVWVILNMVLMGIGISANNLIPHQLLPFISDIDRVMSGKQRAGTYSAAMTLSRKLFLGLIIMPTIGVGLTKIGYKNPVPSILMQSQFAEAEALCKNTATPFSEIEKYYTLYEDGNLHLKYISKDTDGIIKNVYKKHKNTASAEAASFFENTASFTEIPVSVFDDFIVPSFHIGDFVQADNKFLVVSLYRKDGSIYKKITPFEFYTKSDLYDLKVLLDTIDFQYSGIGQVQKPQQKQETLNKIRLMFIVLPVCMLLLGILFASQFRVTPENHQIILNEIKRLESGGKKEDADAKTKAVCELLIGKKYC
;
A
#
# COMPACT_ATOMS: atom_id res chain seq x y z
N MET A 1 12.95 -21.43 -29.10
CA MET A 1 12.70 -19.97 -28.97
C MET A 1 14.00 -19.19 -28.96
N THR A 2 13.97 -17.90 -29.38
CA THR A 2 15.14 -17.01 -29.35
C THR A 2 15.28 -16.35 -27.98
N TRP A 3 16.48 -15.89 -27.64
CA TRP A 3 16.68 -15.12 -26.40
C TRP A 3 15.86 -13.81 -26.36
N ARG A 4 15.61 -13.20 -27.54
CA ARG A 4 14.75 -12.01 -27.69
C ARG A 4 13.33 -12.28 -27.22
N THR A 5 12.77 -13.44 -27.58
CA THR A 5 11.42 -13.84 -27.15
C THR A 5 11.35 -14.00 -25.63
N TYR A 6 12.37 -14.59 -25.00
CA TYR A 6 12.40 -14.72 -23.53
C TYR A 6 12.48 -13.36 -22.84
N LEU A 7 13.34 -12.45 -23.33
CA LEU A 7 13.47 -11.13 -22.76
C LEU A 7 12.21 -10.28 -22.99
N ALA A 8 11.65 -10.32 -24.18
CA ALA A 8 10.42 -9.59 -24.50
C ALA A 8 9.23 -10.08 -23.65
N TYR A 9 9.08 -11.40 -23.53
CA TYR A 9 8.06 -11.99 -22.67
C TYR A 9 8.31 -11.64 -21.20
N GLY A 10 9.53 -11.77 -20.71
CA GLY A 10 9.88 -11.40 -19.34
C GLY A 10 9.62 -9.91 -19.05
N GLY A 11 9.99 -9.04 -20.00
CA GLY A 11 9.80 -7.58 -19.88
C GLY A 11 8.37 -7.14 -19.61
N GLY A 12 7.37 -7.88 -20.11
CA GLY A 12 5.97 -7.62 -19.79
C GLY A 12 5.67 -7.70 -18.28
N ASP A 13 6.40 -8.47 -17.51
CA ASP A 13 6.20 -8.62 -16.05
C ASP A 13 6.90 -7.54 -15.21
N LEU A 14 7.61 -6.59 -15.84
CA LEU A 14 8.00 -5.35 -15.16
C LEU A 14 6.77 -4.63 -14.60
N TYR A 15 5.67 -4.65 -15.36
CA TYR A 15 4.39 -4.16 -14.88
C TYR A 15 3.85 -5.00 -13.72
N GLY A 16 3.82 -6.33 -13.84
CA GLY A 16 3.25 -7.23 -12.83
C GLY A 16 3.93 -7.13 -11.46
N GLY A 17 5.27 -7.12 -11.41
CA GLY A 17 6.01 -7.02 -10.15
C GLY A 17 6.10 -5.60 -9.62
N GLY A 18 6.51 -4.66 -10.47
CA GLY A 18 6.86 -3.31 -10.05
C GLY A 18 5.66 -2.45 -9.65
N CYS A 19 4.57 -2.43 -10.44
CA CYS A 19 3.46 -1.55 -10.16
C CYS A 19 2.74 -1.93 -8.85
N PHE A 20 2.52 -3.23 -8.61
CA PHE A 20 1.87 -3.67 -7.37
C PHE A 20 2.74 -3.43 -6.14
N PHE A 21 4.07 -3.56 -6.27
CA PHE A 21 5.00 -3.20 -5.20
C PHE A 21 4.90 -1.71 -4.85
N ILE A 22 4.99 -0.82 -5.83
CA ILE A 22 4.93 0.62 -5.62
C ILE A 22 3.57 1.02 -5.00
N ILE A 23 2.46 0.48 -5.53
CA ILE A 23 1.14 0.74 -4.98
C ILE A 23 1.03 0.25 -3.53
N THR A 24 1.46 -0.97 -3.23
CA THR A 24 1.34 -1.53 -1.88
C THR A 24 2.19 -0.76 -0.87
N THR A 25 3.37 -0.30 -1.26
CA THR A 25 4.31 0.38 -0.37
C THR A 25 3.96 1.85 -0.16
N PHE A 26 3.60 2.56 -1.24
CA PHE A 26 3.52 4.02 -1.20
C PHE A 26 2.09 4.58 -1.18
N SER A 27 1.09 3.82 -1.67
CA SER A 27 -0.23 4.42 -1.92
C SER A 27 -0.96 4.84 -0.66
N MET A 28 -0.91 4.04 0.41
CA MET A 28 -1.56 4.40 1.67
C MET A 28 -0.95 5.66 2.26
N TYR A 29 0.39 5.74 2.23
CA TYR A 29 1.11 6.91 2.69
C TYR A 29 0.81 8.15 1.83
N TYR A 30 0.77 7.99 0.50
CA TYR A 30 0.39 9.05 -0.43
C TYR A 30 -1.01 9.59 -0.17
N LEU A 31 -2.00 8.70 -0.08
CA LEU A 31 -3.40 9.09 0.15
C LEU A 31 -3.58 9.83 1.48
N VAL A 32 -2.94 9.33 2.55
CA VAL A 32 -3.06 9.90 3.90
C VAL A 32 -2.21 11.16 4.06
N ASN A 33 -0.91 11.06 3.72
CA ASN A 33 0.07 12.09 4.09
C ASN A 33 0.33 13.15 3.01
N VAL A 34 -0.02 12.87 1.76
CA VAL A 34 0.24 13.80 0.65
C VAL A 34 -1.07 14.42 0.15
N ILE A 35 -2.08 13.60 -0.07
CA ILE A 35 -3.40 14.06 -0.53
C ILE A 35 -4.30 14.50 0.64
N GLY A 36 -4.03 13.98 1.84
CA GLY A 36 -4.82 14.31 3.02
C GLY A 36 -6.20 13.65 3.02
N VAL A 37 -6.32 12.45 2.47
CA VAL A 37 -7.53 11.64 2.60
C VAL A 37 -7.60 11.10 4.03
N HIS A 38 -8.77 11.21 4.66
CA HIS A 38 -8.96 10.63 6.00
C HIS A 38 -8.55 9.14 6.02
N PRO A 39 -7.77 8.67 7.02
CA PRO A 39 -7.18 7.33 6.98
C PRO A 39 -8.18 6.20 6.76
N ALA A 40 -9.38 6.29 7.37
CA ALA A 40 -10.44 5.29 7.17
C ALA A 40 -10.89 5.21 5.70
N LEU A 41 -11.06 6.35 5.04
CA LEU A 41 -11.40 6.42 3.61
C LEU A 41 -10.23 5.97 2.73
N ALA A 42 -9.02 6.36 3.08
CA ALA A 42 -7.80 5.96 2.37
C ALA A 42 -7.62 4.43 2.36
N GLY A 43 -7.96 3.73 3.45
CA GLY A 43 -7.96 2.28 3.48
C GLY A 43 -9.04 1.62 2.62
N LEU A 44 -10.19 2.29 2.42
CA LEU A 44 -11.27 1.78 1.57
C LEU A 44 -10.98 1.91 0.07
N ILE A 45 -10.19 2.90 -0.35
CA ILE A 45 -9.85 3.11 -1.77
C ILE A 45 -9.17 1.88 -2.39
N PRO A 46 -8.01 1.42 -1.90
CA PRO A 46 -7.39 0.20 -2.44
C PRO A 46 -8.24 -1.06 -2.17
N ALA A 47 -9.07 -1.06 -1.12
CA ALA A 47 -10.00 -2.15 -0.85
C ALA A 47 -11.02 -2.34 -1.98
N ILE A 48 -11.66 -1.24 -2.41
CA ILE A 48 -12.61 -1.23 -3.55
C ILE A 48 -11.91 -1.74 -4.81
N GLY A 49 -10.70 -1.25 -5.09
CA GLY A 49 -9.90 -1.69 -6.24
C GLY A 49 -9.62 -3.20 -6.20
N LYS A 50 -9.24 -3.74 -5.05
CA LYS A 50 -8.95 -5.19 -4.88
C LYS A 50 -10.18 -6.07 -5.00
N ILE A 51 -11.33 -5.61 -4.52
CA ILE A 51 -12.61 -6.31 -4.69
C ILE A 51 -12.99 -6.33 -6.17
N TRP A 52 -12.84 -5.19 -6.85
CA TRP A 52 -13.09 -5.08 -8.28
C TRP A 52 -12.17 -5.99 -9.10
N ASP A 53 -10.88 -6.01 -8.78
CA ASP A 53 -9.87 -6.90 -9.38
C ASP A 53 -10.28 -8.38 -9.27
N ALA A 54 -10.79 -8.79 -8.10
CA ALA A 54 -11.29 -10.15 -7.87
C ALA A 54 -12.51 -10.51 -8.75
N ILE A 55 -13.33 -9.53 -9.09
CA ILE A 55 -14.51 -9.70 -9.96
C ILE A 55 -14.12 -9.67 -11.44
N SER A 56 -13.25 -8.73 -11.81
CA SER A 56 -12.87 -8.50 -13.22
C SER A 56 -11.99 -9.61 -13.80
N ASP A 57 -11.16 -10.29 -12.97
CA ASP A 57 -10.28 -11.38 -13.43
C ASP A 57 -11.03 -12.52 -14.13
N PRO A 58 -12.07 -13.14 -13.54
CA PRO A 58 -12.86 -14.17 -14.22
C PRO A 58 -13.57 -13.65 -15.49
N MET A 59 -14.04 -12.40 -15.45
CA MET A 59 -14.69 -11.78 -16.61
C MET A 59 -13.72 -11.65 -17.78
N MET A 60 -12.52 -11.13 -17.50
CA MET A 60 -11.49 -10.99 -18.54
C MET A 60 -10.99 -12.34 -19.04
N GLY A 61 -10.85 -13.33 -18.16
CA GLY A 61 -10.55 -14.70 -18.56
C GLY A 61 -11.54 -15.23 -19.59
N TYR A 62 -12.83 -15.05 -19.34
CA TYR A 62 -13.86 -15.44 -20.28
C TYR A 62 -13.79 -14.64 -21.60
N ILE A 63 -13.62 -13.31 -21.53
CA ILE A 63 -13.50 -12.45 -22.71
C ILE A 63 -12.30 -12.85 -23.55
N ALA A 64 -11.13 -13.03 -22.92
CA ALA A 64 -9.90 -13.40 -23.60
C ALA A 64 -9.97 -14.78 -24.25
N ASP A 65 -10.66 -15.74 -23.62
CA ASP A 65 -10.88 -17.08 -24.17
C ASP A 65 -11.84 -17.08 -25.36
N ASN A 66 -12.78 -16.16 -25.41
CA ASN A 66 -13.75 -16.03 -26.50
C ASN A 66 -13.37 -14.97 -27.55
N THR A 67 -12.24 -14.28 -27.39
CA THR A 67 -11.74 -13.31 -28.37
C THR A 67 -11.46 -14.04 -29.70
N PRO A 68 -12.03 -13.59 -30.83
CA PRO A 68 -11.77 -14.18 -32.13
C PRO A 68 -10.30 -13.95 -32.53
N ARG A 69 -9.74 -14.88 -33.28
CA ARG A 69 -8.39 -14.71 -33.82
C ARG A 69 -8.38 -13.65 -34.90
N THR A 70 -7.76 -12.53 -34.61
CA THR A 70 -7.61 -11.39 -35.52
C THR A 70 -6.22 -11.41 -36.18
N ARG A 71 -5.97 -10.49 -37.12
CA ARG A 71 -4.62 -10.26 -37.69
C ARG A 71 -3.59 -9.88 -36.61
N PHE A 72 -4.03 -9.40 -35.46
CA PHE A 72 -3.18 -9.02 -34.33
C PHE A 72 -2.97 -10.16 -33.32
N GLY A 73 -3.56 -11.33 -33.55
CA GLY A 73 -3.61 -12.46 -32.64
C GLY A 73 -4.90 -12.51 -31.81
N LYS A 74 -5.07 -13.56 -31.00
CA LYS A 74 -6.18 -13.75 -30.05
C LYS A 74 -5.88 -13.12 -28.69
N ARG A 75 -4.69 -13.44 -28.14
CA ARG A 75 -4.19 -12.89 -26.85
C ARG A 75 -3.40 -11.61 -27.06
N ARG A 76 -2.59 -11.58 -28.13
CA ARG A 76 -1.68 -10.47 -28.44
C ARG A 76 -2.38 -9.15 -28.75
N VAL A 77 -3.61 -9.19 -29.25
CA VAL A 77 -4.41 -7.95 -29.45
C VAL A 77 -4.58 -7.18 -28.13
N TRP A 78 -4.73 -7.89 -27.02
CA TRP A 78 -4.87 -7.27 -25.70
C TRP A 78 -3.60 -6.57 -25.24
N PHE A 79 -2.42 -7.03 -25.70
CA PHE A 79 -1.15 -6.35 -25.39
C PHE A 79 -1.10 -4.96 -26.00
N LEU A 80 -1.46 -4.84 -27.30
CA LEU A 80 -1.53 -3.54 -27.99
C LEU A 80 -2.51 -2.59 -27.32
N VAL A 81 -3.71 -3.10 -27.02
CA VAL A 81 -4.76 -2.30 -26.38
C VAL A 81 -4.34 -1.84 -24.98
N SER A 82 -3.48 -2.59 -24.29
CA SER A 82 -3.08 -2.29 -22.91
C SER A 82 -1.94 -1.29 -22.79
N ILE A 83 -1.11 -1.05 -23.81
CA ILE A 83 0.10 -0.20 -23.71
C ILE A 83 -0.22 1.19 -23.14
N LEU A 84 -1.10 1.92 -23.80
CA LEU A 84 -1.48 3.27 -23.38
C LEU A 84 -2.28 3.27 -22.06
N PRO A 85 -3.31 2.40 -21.89
CA PRO A 85 -4.01 2.30 -20.62
C PRO A 85 -3.14 1.96 -19.42
N ILE A 86 -2.12 1.11 -19.55
CA ILE A 86 -1.17 0.82 -18.46
C ILE A 86 -0.52 2.12 -17.96
N ALA A 87 0.01 2.93 -18.88
CA ALA A 87 0.63 4.20 -18.51
C ALA A 87 -0.39 5.15 -17.86
N LEU A 88 -1.51 5.40 -18.53
CA LEU A 88 -2.48 6.38 -18.07
C LEU A 88 -3.14 6.00 -16.74
N SER A 89 -3.48 4.73 -16.54
CA SER A 89 -4.11 4.28 -15.30
C SER A 89 -3.14 4.32 -14.11
N PHE A 90 -1.86 4.05 -14.33
CA PHE A 90 -0.85 4.16 -13.29
C PHE A 90 -0.59 5.63 -12.91
N ILE A 91 -0.48 6.53 -13.89
CA ILE A 91 -0.37 7.97 -13.66
C ILE A 91 -1.57 8.49 -12.88
N LEU A 92 -2.78 8.02 -13.22
CA LEU A 92 -4.02 8.48 -12.58
C LEU A 92 -4.07 8.22 -11.07
N ILE A 93 -3.47 7.11 -10.59
CA ILE A 93 -3.36 6.83 -9.15
C ILE A 93 -2.54 7.91 -8.42
N TRP A 94 -1.49 8.41 -9.07
CA TRP A 94 -0.56 9.38 -8.48
C TRP A 94 -0.89 10.82 -8.87
N PHE A 95 -2.01 11.03 -9.55
CA PHE A 95 -2.43 12.36 -9.98
C PHE A 95 -2.87 13.20 -8.77
N PRO A 96 -2.22 14.35 -8.52
CA PRO A 96 -2.57 15.20 -7.39
C PRO A 96 -3.84 16.00 -7.70
N VAL A 97 -4.92 15.70 -7.01
CA VAL A 97 -6.18 16.43 -7.18
C VAL A 97 -6.27 17.63 -6.24
N THR A 98 -6.83 18.71 -6.75
CA THR A 98 -7.09 19.94 -5.99
C THR A 98 -8.46 19.95 -5.31
N ILE A 99 -9.17 18.82 -5.31
CA ILE A 99 -10.48 18.67 -4.68
C ILE A 99 -10.33 18.82 -3.16
N GLU A 100 -11.06 19.73 -2.57
CA GLU A 100 -11.03 19.98 -1.10
C GLU A 100 -11.88 18.96 -0.33
N SER A 101 -13.03 18.59 -0.88
CA SER A 101 -13.97 17.66 -0.23
C SER A 101 -13.38 16.25 -0.05
N GLN A 102 -13.48 15.70 1.15
CA GLN A 102 -13.05 14.33 1.47
C GLN A 102 -13.79 13.29 0.63
N THR A 103 -15.07 13.49 0.41
CA THR A 103 -15.89 12.62 -0.45
C THR A 103 -15.45 12.72 -1.90
N GLY A 104 -15.14 13.92 -2.39
CA GLY A 104 -14.63 14.10 -3.76
C GLY A 104 -13.28 13.43 -3.97
N LYS A 105 -12.33 13.57 -3.04
CA LYS A 105 -11.04 12.86 -3.06
C LYS A 105 -11.25 11.35 -3.07
N PHE A 106 -12.10 10.85 -2.17
CA PHE A 106 -12.43 9.43 -2.08
C PHE A 106 -12.98 8.89 -3.38
N ILE A 107 -13.97 9.55 -3.98
CA ILE A 107 -14.59 9.11 -5.25
C ILE A 107 -13.55 9.12 -6.38
N PHE A 108 -12.74 10.19 -6.50
CA PHE A 108 -11.72 10.28 -7.53
C PHE A 108 -10.73 9.11 -7.45
N TYR A 109 -10.14 8.88 -6.27
CA TYR A 109 -9.16 7.81 -6.12
C TYR A 109 -9.79 6.41 -6.17
N ALA A 110 -11.01 6.22 -5.69
CA ALA A 110 -11.74 4.96 -5.85
C ALA A 110 -11.95 4.61 -7.34
N VAL A 111 -12.37 5.60 -8.14
CA VAL A 111 -12.52 5.43 -9.60
C VAL A 111 -11.16 5.19 -10.26
N ALA A 112 -10.11 5.92 -9.88
CA ALA A 112 -8.76 5.71 -10.39
C ALA A 112 -8.26 4.28 -10.12
N TYR A 113 -8.51 3.74 -8.93
CA TYR A 113 -8.17 2.36 -8.58
C TYR A 113 -9.00 1.33 -9.34
N ILE A 114 -10.30 1.56 -9.55
CA ILE A 114 -11.14 0.70 -10.39
C ILE A 114 -10.60 0.66 -11.83
N ILE A 115 -10.28 1.82 -12.41
CA ILE A 115 -9.71 1.92 -13.76
C ILE A 115 -8.37 1.17 -13.81
N PHE A 116 -7.48 1.42 -12.85
CA PHE A 116 -6.17 0.77 -12.79
C PHE A 116 -6.31 -0.77 -12.73
N PHE A 117 -7.14 -1.30 -11.82
CA PHE A 117 -7.32 -2.74 -11.70
C PHE A 117 -8.03 -3.36 -12.91
N THR A 118 -8.94 -2.61 -13.56
CA THR A 118 -9.52 -3.06 -14.85
C THR A 118 -8.42 -3.22 -15.90
N VAL A 119 -7.54 -2.22 -16.05
CA VAL A 119 -6.43 -2.27 -17.00
C VAL A 119 -5.44 -3.38 -16.62
N ALA A 120 -5.13 -3.53 -15.34
CA ALA A 120 -4.24 -4.58 -14.85
C ALA A 120 -4.78 -5.98 -15.18
N THR A 121 -6.07 -6.21 -15.01
CA THR A 121 -6.74 -7.46 -15.39
C THR A 121 -6.72 -7.68 -16.91
N VAL A 122 -7.07 -6.66 -17.70
CA VAL A 122 -7.07 -6.72 -19.18
C VAL A 122 -5.69 -7.05 -19.72
N ALA A 123 -4.64 -6.53 -19.10
CA ALA A 123 -3.26 -6.81 -19.48
C ALA A 123 -2.79 -8.18 -18.99
N SER A 124 -2.90 -8.47 -17.68
CA SER A 124 -2.24 -9.61 -17.05
C SER A 124 -2.85 -10.97 -17.41
N ILE A 125 -4.17 -11.06 -17.60
CA ILE A 125 -4.85 -12.34 -17.86
C ILE A 125 -4.46 -12.93 -19.23
N PRO A 126 -4.55 -12.19 -20.36
CA PRO A 126 -4.06 -12.68 -21.65
C PRO A 126 -2.55 -12.96 -21.64
N TYR A 127 -1.76 -12.11 -20.96
CA TYR A 127 -0.32 -12.24 -20.86
C TYR A 127 0.11 -13.54 -20.17
N THR A 128 -0.44 -13.84 -19.01
CA THR A 128 -0.12 -15.06 -18.28
C THR A 128 -0.57 -16.32 -19.04
N SER A 129 -1.68 -16.22 -19.76
CA SER A 129 -2.22 -17.31 -20.57
C SER A 129 -1.36 -17.60 -21.81
N LEU A 130 -0.65 -16.60 -22.36
CA LEU A 130 0.18 -16.76 -23.55
C LEU A 130 1.28 -17.80 -23.36
N SER A 131 1.83 -17.96 -22.14
CA SER A 131 2.87 -18.97 -21.87
C SER A 131 2.46 -20.40 -22.24
N ALA A 132 1.17 -20.68 -22.19
CA ALA A 132 0.63 -22.00 -22.58
C ALA A 132 0.39 -22.12 -24.08
N GLU A 133 0.25 -21.01 -24.79
CA GLU A 133 -0.11 -20.95 -26.21
C GLU A 133 1.10 -20.68 -27.13
N ILE A 134 2.22 -20.20 -26.59
CA ILE A 134 3.43 -19.86 -27.37
C ILE A 134 4.29 -21.10 -27.70
N THR A 135 4.25 -22.13 -26.84
CA THR A 135 5.01 -23.39 -27.02
C THR A 135 4.31 -24.56 -26.37
N LYS A 136 4.47 -25.75 -26.98
CA LYS A 136 4.06 -27.03 -26.39
C LYS A 136 5.21 -27.68 -25.58
N ASP A 137 6.45 -27.20 -25.72
CA ASP A 137 7.61 -27.72 -25.01
C ASP A 137 7.62 -27.26 -23.56
N PHE A 138 7.67 -28.21 -22.63
CA PHE A 138 7.66 -27.95 -21.18
C PHE A 138 8.89 -27.18 -20.71
N SER A 139 10.08 -27.50 -21.25
CA SER A 139 11.35 -26.87 -20.88
C SER A 139 11.37 -25.39 -21.31
N GLU A 140 10.91 -25.10 -22.53
CA GLU A 140 10.80 -23.73 -23.03
C GLU A 140 9.79 -22.92 -22.24
N ARG A 141 8.64 -23.53 -21.89
CA ARG A 141 7.63 -22.87 -21.04
C ARG A 141 8.18 -22.54 -19.65
N ASN A 142 8.95 -23.43 -19.06
CA ASN A 142 9.62 -23.18 -17.78
C ASN A 142 10.62 -22.05 -17.88
N LYS A 143 11.45 -21.98 -18.92
CA LYS A 143 12.38 -20.88 -19.16
C LYS A 143 11.65 -19.54 -19.31
N LEU A 144 10.54 -19.52 -20.06
CA LEU A 144 9.69 -18.35 -20.21
C LEU A 144 9.18 -17.82 -18.86
N ASN A 145 8.59 -18.70 -18.07
CA ASN A 145 8.04 -18.33 -16.76
C ASN A 145 9.15 -17.93 -15.77
N SER A 146 10.32 -18.57 -15.82
CA SER A 146 11.47 -18.18 -14.99
C SER A 146 12.00 -16.80 -15.37
N THR A 147 12.12 -16.51 -16.66
CA THR A 147 12.50 -15.17 -17.13
C THR A 147 11.49 -14.12 -16.71
N ARG A 148 10.19 -14.41 -16.83
CA ARG A 148 9.12 -13.55 -16.35
C ARG A 148 9.28 -13.19 -14.87
N LEU A 149 9.46 -14.20 -14.01
CA LEU A 149 9.64 -13.98 -12.57
C LEU A 149 10.90 -13.17 -12.26
N MET A 150 11.99 -13.39 -13.02
CA MET A 150 13.21 -12.59 -12.87
C MET A 150 12.94 -11.10 -13.15
N PHE A 151 12.22 -10.77 -14.23
CA PHE A 151 11.85 -9.40 -14.54
C PHE A 151 10.89 -8.80 -13.50
N SER A 152 9.98 -9.59 -12.94
CA SER A 152 9.13 -9.18 -11.82
C SER A 152 9.95 -8.76 -10.59
N PHE A 153 10.98 -9.54 -10.23
CA PHE A 153 11.89 -9.17 -9.14
C PHE A 153 12.72 -7.92 -9.45
N VAL A 154 13.24 -7.80 -10.69
CA VAL A 154 13.96 -6.60 -11.13
C VAL A 154 13.08 -5.37 -11.01
N ALA A 155 11.82 -5.44 -11.44
CA ALA A 155 10.89 -4.34 -11.34
C ALA A 155 10.56 -3.96 -9.89
N THR A 156 10.40 -4.96 -9.01
CA THR A 156 10.22 -4.76 -7.57
C THR A 156 11.42 -4.04 -6.96
N LEU A 157 12.64 -4.46 -7.34
CA LEU A 157 13.88 -3.83 -6.89
C LEU A 157 14.00 -2.38 -7.40
N LEU A 158 13.71 -2.14 -8.69
CA LEU A 158 13.69 -0.80 -9.27
C LEU A 158 12.67 0.09 -8.55
N GLY A 159 11.47 -0.40 -8.27
CA GLY A 159 10.47 0.30 -7.47
C GLY A 159 10.97 0.66 -6.08
N GLY A 160 11.63 -0.26 -5.39
CA GLY A 160 12.19 -0.05 -4.06
C GLY A 160 13.36 0.93 -4.02
N LEU A 161 14.20 0.96 -5.07
CA LEU A 161 15.40 1.79 -5.11
C LEU A 161 15.18 3.17 -5.73
N LEU A 162 14.28 3.30 -6.70
CA LEU A 162 14.13 4.55 -7.49
C LEU A 162 12.90 5.38 -7.08
N ALA A 163 11.83 4.75 -6.57
CA ALA A 163 10.61 5.51 -6.29
C ALA A 163 10.83 6.58 -5.22
N GLN A 164 11.42 6.21 -4.08
CA GLN A 164 11.67 7.14 -2.98
C GLN A 164 12.63 8.28 -3.36
N PRO A 165 13.81 8.05 -3.99
CA PRO A 165 14.68 9.14 -4.43
C PRO A 165 14.01 10.14 -5.38
N ILE A 166 13.14 9.66 -6.29
CA ILE A 166 12.37 10.56 -7.15
C ILE A 166 11.41 11.42 -6.31
N ILE A 167 10.72 10.81 -5.36
CA ILE A 167 9.81 11.54 -4.45
C ILE A 167 10.57 12.56 -3.60
N ASP A 168 11.71 12.16 -3.03
CA ASP A 168 12.52 12.99 -2.15
C ASP A 168 13.18 14.18 -2.89
N HIS A 169 13.54 13.99 -4.17
CA HIS A 169 14.05 15.08 -5.02
C HIS A 169 13.05 16.25 -5.10
N PHE A 170 11.76 15.97 -4.99
CA PHE A 170 10.68 16.97 -4.92
C PHE A 170 10.15 17.18 -3.50
N ASN A 171 10.99 17.00 -2.47
CA ASN A 171 10.68 17.21 -1.06
C ASN A 171 9.46 16.42 -0.55
N GLY A 172 9.20 15.23 -1.08
CA GLY A 172 8.05 14.40 -0.70
C GLY A 172 6.69 14.98 -1.12
N SER A 173 6.68 15.95 -2.03
CA SER A 173 5.49 16.66 -2.48
C SER A 173 4.61 15.78 -3.38
N ALA A 174 3.36 16.20 -3.58
CA ALA A 174 2.44 15.57 -4.52
C ALA A 174 2.98 15.53 -5.95
N GLN A 175 3.75 16.55 -6.34
CA GLN A 175 4.45 16.59 -7.63
C GLN A 175 5.52 15.49 -7.74
N GLY A 176 6.24 15.19 -6.65
CA GLY A 176 7.22 14.10 -6.62
C GLY A 176 6.58 12.75 -6.88
N TYR A 177 5.44 12.47 -6.25
CA TYR A 177 4.66 11.25 -6.50
C TYR A 177 4.12 11.19 -7.92
N PHE A 178 3.64 12.31 -8.46
CA PHE A 178 3.17 12.38 -9.84
C PHE A 178 4.29 12.09 -10.85
N ILE A 179 5.46 12.69 -10.68
CA ILE A 179 6.63 12.47 -11.56
C ILE A 179 7.11 11.02 -11.43
N MET A 180 7.18 10.49 -10.22
CA MET A 180 7.46 9.07 -9.98
C MET A 180 6.46 8.18 -10.74
N GLY A 181 5.17 8.52 -10.66
CA GLY A 181 4.11 7.85 -11.43
C GLY A 181 4.34 7.89 -12.93
N CYS A 182 4.72 9.04 -13.49
CA CYS A 182 5.03 9.21 -14.92
C CYS A 182 6.25 8.38 -15.36
N VAL A 183 7.34 8.42 -14.58
CA VAL A 183 8.56 7.65 -14.89
C VAL A 183 8.26 6.15 -14.90
N PHE A 184 7.62 5.64 -13.84
CA PHE A 184 7.29 4.22 -13.77
C PHE A 184 6.21 3.79 -14.76
N ALA A 185 5.28 4.67 -15.13
CA ALA A 185 4.31 4.41 -16.18
C ALA A 185 5.00 4.06 -17.52
N LEU A 186 6.07 4.77 -17.86
CA LEU A 186 6.88 4.48 -19.06
C LEU A 186 7.62 3.15 -18.91
N ILE A 187 8.26 2.89 -17.75
CA ILE A 187 8.96 1.63 -17.47
C ILE A 187 8.01 0.44 -17.58
N PHE A 188 6.76 0.59 -17.19
CA PHE A 188 5.76 -0.47 -17.22
C PHE A 188 5.09 -0.66 -18.57
N ALA A 189 4.85 0.41 -19.32
CA ALA A 189 4.13 0.36 -20.59
C ALA A 189 5.02 0.02 -21.78
N LEU A 190 6.24 0.59 -21.86
CA LEU A 190 7.11 0.42 -23.03
C LEU A 190 7.51 -1.03 -23.32
N PRO A 191 7.77 -1.91 -22.33
CA PRO A 191 8.11 -3.31 -22.58
C PRO A 191 6.99 -4.14 -23.26
N TRP A 192 5.75 -3.66 -23.25
CA TRP A 192 4.63 -4.30 -23.93
C TRP A 192 4.72 -4.18 -25.45
N ILE A 193 5.51 -3.22 -25.96
CA ILE A 193 5.79 -3.07 -27.39
C ILE A 193 6.61 -4.26 -27.91
N PRO A 194 7.85 -4.53 -27.42
CA PRO A 194 8.58 -5.71 -27.85
C PRO A 194 7.87 -7.02 -27.47
N LEU A 195 7.13 -7.08 -26.35
CA LEU A 195 6.30 -8.23 -26.02
C LEU A 195 5.35 -8.58 -27.16
N TYR A 196 4.69 -7.59 -27.76
CA TYR A 196 3.81 -7.84 -28.89
C TYR A 196 4.56 -8.33 -30.13
N PHE A 197 5.69 -7.74 -30.51
CA PHE A 197 6.38 -8.06 -31.75
C PHE A 197 7.17 -9.38 -31.70
N GLU A 198 7.77 -9.72 -30.55
CA GLU A 198 8.66 -10.88 -30.38
C GLU A 198 7.94 -12.14 -29.89
N THR A 199 6.62 -12.09 -29.70
CA THR A 199 5.83 -13.25 -29.28
C THR A 199 4.84 -13.65 -30.36
N TRP A 200 4.40 -14.91 -30.35
CA TRP A 200 3.41 -15.47 -31.26
C TRP A 200 2.44 -16.39 -30.53
N GLU A 201 1.45 -16.85 -31.24
CA GLU A 201 0.45 -17.82 -30.77
C GLU A 201 0.46 -19.02 -31.72
N LEU A 202 0.61 -20.21 -31.20
CA LEU A 202 0.47 -21.42 -31.99
C LEU A 202 -0.96 -21.56 -32.52
N PRO A 203 -1.17 -22.17 -33.69
CA PRO A 203 -2.48 -22.59 -34.15
C PRO A 203 -3.10 -23.51 -33.09
N GLN A 204 -4.28 -23.17 -32.59
CA GLN A 204 -5.02 -24.07 -31.71
C GLN A 204 -5.71 -25.13 -32.57
N ASP A 205 -5.40 -26.41 -32.31
CA ASP A 205 -6.26 -27.51 -32.73
C ASP A 205 -7.63 -27.27 -32.08
N GLU A 206 -8.74 -27.60 -32.76
CA GLU A 206 -10.11 -27.29 -32.33
C GLU A 206 -10.31 -27.60 -30.84
N VAL A 207 -10.54 -26.53 -30.07
CA VAL A 207 -10.74 -26.65 -28.64
C VAL A 207 -12.07 -27.35 -28.42
N VAL A 208 -12.03 -28.58 -27.92
CA VAL A 208 -13.21 -29.26 -27.36
C VAL A 208 -13.88 -28.27 -26.40
N LYS A 209 -15.04 -27.74 -26.80
CA LYS A 209 -15.87 -26.87 -25.96
C LYS A 209 -16.19 -27.61 -24.67
N ARG A 210 -15.44 -27.36 -23.60
CA ARG A 210 -15.75 -27.91 -22.29
C ARG A 210 -17.05 -27.29 -21.81
N PRO A 211 -18.01 -28.11 -21.32
CA PRO A 211 -19.25 -27.58 -20.81
C PRO A 211 -18.96 -26.59 -19.69
N SER A 212 -19.52 -25.39 -19.80
CA SER A 212 -19.42 -24.31 -18.84
C SER A 212 -20.07 -24.74 -17.52
N GLN A 213 -19.30 -25.36 -16.63
CA GLN A 213 -19.75 -25.51 -15.24
C GLN A 213 -19.60 -24.14 -14.57
N SER A 214 -20.63 -23.73 -13.80
CA SER A 214 -20.61 -22.48 -13.07
C SER A 214 -19.29 -22.31 -12.30
N PHE A 215 -18.56 -21.23 -12.59
CA PHE A 215 -17.28 -20.90 -11.90
C PHE A 215 -17.44 -20.97 -10.37
N ILE A 216 -18.55 -20.43 -9.85
CA ILE A 216 -18.85 -20.40 -8.42
C ILE A 216 -18.96 -21.82 -7.84
N LYS A 217 -19.66 -22.74 -8.52
CA LYS A 217 -19.78 -24.14 -8.05
C LYS A 217 -18.43 -24.85 -8.05
N ASN A 218 -17.63 -24.65 -9.09
CA ASN A 218 -16.28 -25.20 -9.18
C ASN A 218 -15.37 -24.63 -8.09
N PHE A 219 -15.41 -23.33 -7.87
CA PHE A 219 -14.67 -22.64 -6.82
C PHE A 219 -15.03 -23.17 -5.43
N LEU A 220 -16.33 -23.20 -5.08
CA LEU A 220 -16.79 -23.69 -3.80
C LEU A 220 -16.46 -25.18 -3.57
N SER A 221 -16.47 -25.98 -4.64
CA SER A 221 -16.11 -27.41 -4.53
C SER A 221 -14.66 -27.64 -4.10
N LEU A 222 -13.74 -26.70 -4.36
CA LEU A 222 -12.32 -26.79 -3.95
C LEU A 222 -12.17 -26.79 -2.42
N PHE A 223 -13.03 -26.04 -1.74
CA PHE A 223 -13.03 -25.96 -0.28
C PHE A 223 -13.53 -27.23 0.41
N GLN A 224 -14.01 -28.21 -0.34
CA GLN A 224 -14.31 -29.55 0.20
C GLN A 224 -13.03 -30.33 0.50
N ASN A 225 -11.92 -30.01 -0.17
CA ASN A 225 -10.61 -30.59 0.07
C ASN A 225 -9.96 -29.95 1.30
N LYS A 226 -9.66 -30.75 2.34
CA LYS A 226 -9.02 -30.29 3.58
C LYS A 226 -7.65 -29.67 3.34
N SER A 227 -6.82 -30.32 2.50
CA SER A 227 -5.49 -29.81 2.16
C SER A 227 -5.56 -28.46 1.44
N CYS A 228 -6.58 -28.24 0.60
CA CYS A 228 -6.82 -26.96 -0.05
C CYS A 228 -7.16 -25.85 0.96
N ARG A 229 -8.08 -26.12 1.88
CA ARG A 229 -8.45 -25.14 2.93
C ARG A 229 -7.25 -24.72 3.76
N ILE A 230 -6.45 -25.68 4.21
CA ILE A 230 -5.24 -25.42 5.00
C ILE A 230 -4.24 -24.62 4.18
N HIS A 231 -4.01 -24.99 2.92
CA HIS A 231 -3.07 -24.29 2.05
C HIS A 231 -3.50 -22.85 1.76
N ILE A 232 -4.77 -22.60 1.44
CA ILE A 232 -5.30 -21.25 1.22
C ILE A 232 -5.19 -20.43 2.52
N ALA A 233 -5.51 -21.02 3.68
CA ALA A 233 -5.37 -20.33 4.96
C ALA A 233 -3.91 -19.96 5.26
N MET A 234 -2.96 -20.88 5.06
CA MET A 234 -1.52 -20.59 5.16
C MET A 234 -1.12 -19.42 4.26
N TYR A 235 -1.51 -19.46 3.00
CA TYR A 235 -1.20 -18.45 2.00
C TYR A 235 -1.78 -17.09 2.36
N VAL A 236 -3.07 -17.04 2.70
CA VAL A 236 -3.77 -15.80 3.05
C VAL A 236 -3.18 -15.17 4.32
N CYS A 237 -2.88 -15.97 5.34
CA CYS A 237 -2.31 -15.47 6.59
C CYS A 237 -0.90 -14.91 6.38
N SER A 238 -0.04 -15.64 5.70
CA SER A 238 1.36 -15.24 5.55
C SER A 238 1.55 -14.07 4.56
N PHE A 239 0.82 -14.07 3.45
CA PHE A 239 0.80 -12.93 2.54
C PHE A 239 0.04 -11.73 3.12
N GLY A 240 -1.01 -11.97 3.90
CA GLY A 240 -1.70 -10.90 4.63
C GLY A 240 -0.77 -10.18 5.61
N ALA A 241 0.08 -10.93 6.32
CA ALA A 241 1.12 -10.35 7.18
C ALA A 241 2.12 -9.49 6.39
N LEU A 242 2.55 -9.97 5.22
CA LEU A 242 3.43 -9.22 4.32
C LEU A 242 2.76 -7.95 3.80
N ASP A 243 1.50 -8.02 3.41
CA ASP A 243 0.75 -6.86 2.90
C ASP A 243 0.55 -5.79 4.00
N ILE A 244 0.28 -6.21 5.26
CA ILE A 244 0.23 -5.32 6.42
C ILE A 244 1.59 -4.68 6.66
N PHE A 245 2.66 -5.48 6.71
CA PHE A 245 4.03 -5.00 6.90
C PHE A 245 4.39 -3.95 5.85
N MET A 246 4.19 -4.26 4.56
CA MET A 246 4.50 -3.33 3.47
C MET A 246 3.70 -2.03 3.54
N SER A 247 2.44 -2.08 3.99
CA SER A 247 1.59 -0.89 4.14
C SER A 247 2.02 0.01 5.29
N PHE A 248 2.59 -0.57 6.36
CA PHE A 248 3.01 0.18 7.54
C PHE A 248 4.50 0.54 7.57
N VAL A 249 5.35 -0.10 6.76
CA VAL A 249 6.81 0.07 6.84
C VAL A 249 7.24 1.52 6.65
N LEU A 250 6.57 2.26 5.75
CA LEU A 250 6.88 3.66 5.50
C LEU A 250 6.49 4.53 6.70
N PHE A 251 5.29 4.35 7.27
CA PHE A 251 4.88 5.05 8.49
C PHE A 251 5.82 4.75 9.67
N TYR A 252 6.26 3.50 9.78
CA TYR A 252 7.14 3.09 10.86
C TYR A 252 8.54 3.71 10.72
N ILE A 253 9.16 3.65 9.54
CA ILE A 253 10.53 4.15 9.32
C ILE A 253 10.54 5.68 9.29
N VAL A 254 9.58 6.32 8.62
CA VAL A 254 9.56 7.77 8.44
C VAL A 254 9.00 8.49 9.66
N ASP A 255 7.82 8.08 10.15
CA ASP A 255 7.12 8.84 11.18
C ASP A 255 7.53 8.41 12.59
N TYR A 256 7.65 7.08 12.85
CA TYR A 256 8.03 6.58 14.19
C TYR A 256 9.53 6.65 14.44
N LEU A 257 10.37 6.08 13.55
CA LEU A 257 11.82 6.09 13.73
C LEU A 257 12.47 7.43 13.36
N ASN A 258 11.77 8.30 12.63
CA ASN A 258 12.29 9.56 12.07
C ASN A 258 13.56 9.34 11.22
N LYS A 259 13.57 8.28 10.40
CA LYS A 259 14.72 7.84 9.60
C LYS A 259 14.37 7.71 8.12
N GLY A 260 13.65 8.68 7.56
CA GLY A 260 13.27 8.67 6.14
C GLY A 260 14.47 8.53 5.20
N SER A 261 15.61 9.14 5.53
CA SER A 261 16.83 9.11 4.71
C SER A 261 17.42 7.71 4.47
N ILE A 262 17.17 6.76 5.38
CA ILE A 262 17.66 5.37 5.19
C ILE A 262 16.64 4.44 4.55
N PHE A 263 15.41 4.91 4.27
CA PHE A 263 14.32 4.07 3.80
C PHE A 263 14.69 3.28 2.53
N VAL A 264 15.32 3.94 1.57
CA VAL A 264 15.74 3.32 0.30
C VAL A 264 16.73 2.19 0.52
N ILE A 265 17.74 2.43 1.35
CA ILE A 265 18.77 1.43 1.66
C ILE A 265 18.16 0.27 2.44
N ALA A 266 17.30 0.56 3.40
CA ALA A 266 16.61 -0.44 4.22
C ALA A 266 15.68 -1.32 3.34
N GLN A 267 14.88 -0.69 2.48
CA GLN A 267 13.99 -1.40 1.56
C GLN A 267 14.76 -2.22 0.52
N GLY A 268 15.82 -1.63 -0.05
CA GLY A 268 16.70 -2.33 -0.99
C GLY A 268 17.38 -3.54 -0.35
N SER A 269 17.86 -3.42 0.88
CA SER A 269 18.49 -4.53 1.62
C SER A 269 17.53 -5.68 1.89
N LEU A 270 16.25 -5.38 2.21
CA LEU A 270 15.19 -6.38 2.33
C LEU A 270 14.97 -7.14 1.01
N LEU A 271 14.82 -6.41 -0.10
CA LEU A 271 14.56 -7.02 -1.41
C LEU A 271 15.74 -7.87 -1.89
N ILE A 272 16.97 -7.38 -1.73
CA ILE A 272 18.18 -8.12 -2.11
C ILE A 272 18.32 -9.39 -1.26
N SER A 273 18.14 -9.28 0.05
CA SER A 273 18.24 -10.44 0.95
C SER A 273 17.15 -11.49 0.65
N MET A 274 15.95 -11.04 0.29
CA MET A 274 14.86 -11.92 -0.15
C MET A 274 15.26 -12.70 -1.41
N MET A 275 15.87 -12.03 -2.41
CA MET A 275 16.33 -12.69 -3.65
C MET A 275 17.46 -13.70 -3.37
N VAL A 276 18.45 -13.32 -2.56
CA VAL A 276 19.59 -14.19 -2.21
C VAL A 276 19.16 -15.40 -1.39
N ALA A 277 18.14 -15.26 -0.54
CA ALA A 277 17.63 -16.36 0.27
C ALA A 277 16.79 -17.39 -0.51
N LEU A 278 16.23 -17.04 -1.68
CA LEU A 278 15.42 -17.98 -2.48
C LEU A 278 16.13 -19.29 -2.84
N PRO A 279 17.34 -19.30 -3.43
CA PRO A 279 18.04 -20.55 -3.73
C PRO A 279 18.40 -21.34 -2.47
N VAL A 280 18.71 -20.65 -1.36
CA VAL A 280 18.98 -21.30 -0.07
C VAL A 280 17.73 -22.04 0.45
N HIS A 281 16.57 -21.39 0.42
CA HIS A 281 15.32 -22.03 0.79
C HIS A 281 14.95 -23.18 -0.14
N SER A 282 15.15 -23.05 -1.45
CA SER A 282 14.93 -24.13 -2.41
C SER A 282 15.80 -25.36 -2.11
N TYR A 283 17.08 -25.14 -1.78
CA TYR A 283 17.98 -26.22 -1.35
C TYR A 283 17.52 -26.87 -0.02
N LEU A 284 17.11 -26.08 0.96
CA LEU A 284 16.60 -26.58 2.24
C LEU A 284 15.28 -27.38 2.07
N ILE A 285 14.40 -26.94 1.17
CA ILE A 285 13.15 -27.64 0.84
C ILE A 285 13.44 -29.03 0.29
N ASN A 286 14.41 -29.16 -0.61
CA ASN A 286 14.79 -30.44 -1.17
C ASN A 286 15.35 -31.42 -0.13
N ARG A 287 15.96 -30.91 0.96
CA ARG A 287 16.53 -31.74 2.04
C ARG A 287 15.56 -32.00 3.19
N LYS A 288 14.80 -30.99 3.63
CA LYS A 288 13.99 -31.05 4.84
C LYS A 288 12.47 -31.04 4.58
N GLY A 289 12.07 -30.85 3.31
CA GLY A 289 10.67 -30.71 2.92
C GLY A 289 10.10 -29.28 3.13
N HIS A 290 8.94 -29.03 2.56
CA HIS A 290 8.30 -27.72 2.55
C HIS A 290 7.89 -27.22 3.94
N LYS A 291 7.25 -28.08 4.74
CA LYS A 291 6.64 -27.71 6.03
C LYS A 291 7.65 -27.14 7.04
N PRO A 292 8.75 -27.84 7.40
CA PRO A 292 9.71 -27.33 8.38
C PRO A 292 10.39 -26.04 7.90
N VAL A 293 10.75 -25.95 6.60
CA VAL A 293 11.38 -24.75 6.04
C VAL A 293 10.41 -23.56 6.10
N TYR A 294 9.13 -23.78 5.80
CA TYR A 294 8.13 -22.73 5.87
C TYR A 294 7.93 -22.20 7.29
N ILE A 295 7.73 -23.10 8.27
CA ILE A 295 7.57 -22.72 9.67
C ILE A 295 8.80 -21.96 10.18
N THR A 296 10.01 -22.45 9.89
CA THR A 296 11.27 -21.76 10.28
C THR A 296 11.35 -20.36 9.68
N ALA A 297 11.03 -20.20 8.39
CA ALA A 297 11.07 -18.90 7.74
C ALA A 297 10.04 -17.91 8.30
N LEU A 298 8.81 -18.36 8.56
CA LEU A 298 7.81 -17.52 9.22
C LEU A 298 8.22 -17.14 10.64
N THR A 299 8.88 -18.05 11.39
CA THR A 299 9.43 -17.75 12.72
C THR A 299 10.54 -16.71 12.64
N VAL A 300 11.45 -16.80 11.65
CA VAL A 300 12.47 -15.77 11.39
C VAL A 300 11.82 -14.43 11.06
N PHE A 301 10.75 -14.43 10.27
CA PHE A 301 10.03 -13.19 9.94
C PHE A 301 9.35 -12.58 11.19
N ILE A 302 8.71 -13.40 12.04
CA ILE A 302 8.15 -12.94 13.33
C ILE A 302 9.25 -12.33 14.20
N PHE A 303 10.36 -13.04 14.35
CA PHE A 303 11.51 -12.57 15.16
C PHE A 303 12.02 -11.23 14.65
N ALA A 304 12.17 -11.08 13.32
CA ALA A 304 12.61 -9.84 12.71
C ALA A 304 11.62 -8.68 12.92
N ILE A 305 10.29 -8.93 12.84
CA ILE A 305 9.27 -7.92 13.14
C ILE A 305 9.35 -7.47 14.61
N VAL A 306 9.44 -8.41 15.52
CA VAL A 306 9.55 -8.12 16.97
C VAL A 306 10.83 -7.34 17.24
N LEU A 307 11.96 -7.77 16.68
CA LEU A 307 13.24 -7.07 16.81
C LEU A 307 13.16 -5.65 16.22
N MET A 308 12.51 -5.48 15.06
CA MET A 308 12.26 -4.15 14.47
C MET A 308 11.47 -3.28 15.44
N GLY A 309 10.49 -3.84 16.10
CA GLY A 309 9.71 -3.15 17.11
C GLY A 309 10.50 -2.69 18.34
N LEU A 310 11.68 -3.21 18.60
CA LEU A 310 12.55 -2.75 19.69
C LEU A 310 13.38 -1.52 19.31
N HIS A 311 13.46 -1.18 18.02
CA HIS A 311 14.15 0.02 17.59
C HIS A 311 13.38 1.29 17.99
N THR A 312 14.16 2.30 18.34
CA THR A 312 13.71 3.64 18.72
C THR A 312 14.30 4.68 17.74
N PRO A 313 13.85 5.92 17.74
CA PRO A 313 14.48 6.99 16.95
C PRO A 313 15.99 7.13 17.18
N THR A 314 16.47 6.81 18.38
CA THR A 314 17.88 6.87 18.76
C THR A 314 18.70 5.64 18.31
N SER A 315 18.05 4.55 17.88
CA SER A 315 18.74 3.34 17.41
C SER A 315 19.60 3.64 16.18
N GLY A 316 20.78 3.03 16.09
CA GLY A 316 21.67 3.21 14.93
C GLY A 316 21.03 2.71 13.63
N SER A 317 21.19 3.46 12.55
CA SER A 317 20.61 3.13 11.23
C SER A 317 21.06 1.77 10.69
N VAL A 318 22.29 1.36 11.01
CA VAL A 318 22.84 0.05 10.59
C VAL A 318 22.01 -1.11 11.16
N TRP A 319 21.56 -1.02 12.41
CA TRP A 319 20.75 -2.06 13.03
C TRP A 319 19.38 -2.20 12.36
N VAL A 320 18.78 -1.09 11.94
CA VAL A 320 17.53 -1.10 11.18
C VAL A 320 17.73 -1.81 9.84
N ILE A 321 18.82 -1.50 9.12
CA ILE A 321 19.15 -2.13 7.82
C ILE A 321 19.40 -3.64 8.00
N LEU A 322 20.20 -4.04 8.99
CA LEU A 322 20.46 -5.47 9.27
C LEU A 322 19.17 -6.23 9.60
N ASN A 323 18.26 -5.58 10.30
CA ASN A 323 16.96 -6.18 10.60
C ASN A 323 16.08 -6.34 9.35
N MET A 324 16.13 -5.39 8.42
CA MET A 324 15.44 -5.52 7.12
C MET A 324 16.03 -6.67 6.28
N VAL A 325 17.35 -6.92 6.37
CA VAL A 325 17.97 -8.12 5.76
C VAL A 325 17.39 -9.40 6.37
N LEU A 326 17.28 -9.47 7.69
CA LEU A 326 16.71 -10.63 8.38
C LEU A 326 15.23 -10.85 7.99
N MET A 327 14.45 -9.77 7.86
CA MET A 327 13.08 -9.84 7.36
C MET A 327 13.01 -10.41 5.95
N GLY A 328 13.88 -9.96 5.05
CA GLY A 328 13.91 -10.45 3.67
C GLY A 328 14.17 -11.96 3.61
N ILE A 329 15.04 -12.49 4.47
CA ILE A 329 15.26 -13.94 4.58
C ILE A 329 13.97 -14.65 4.98
N GLY A 330 13.25 -14.17 5.98
CA GLY A 330 11.96 -14.75 6.39
C GLY A 330 10.89 -14.70 5.30
N ILE A 331 10.77 -13.55 4.60
CA ILE A 331 9.79 -13.32 3.55
C ILE A 331 10.04 -14.19 2.31
N SER A 332 11.29 -14.54 1.99
CA SER A 332 11.62 -15.26 0.75
C SER A 332 10.93 -16.62 0.65
N ALA A 333 10.91 -17.42 1.73
CA ALA A 333 10.22 -18.71 1.74
C ALA A 333 8.68 -18.55 1.70
N ASN A 334 8.15 -17.45 2.24
CA ASN A 334 6.74 -17.12 2.13
C ASN A 334 6.30 -16.93 0.67
N ASN A 335 7.14 -16.31 -0.14
CA ASN A 335 6.86 -16.14 -1.58
C ASN A 335 7.02 -17.46 -2.38
N LEU A 336 7.87 -18.38 -1.93
CA LEU A 336 8.22 -19.59 -2.66
C LEU A 336 7.27 -20.76 -2.37
N ILE A 337 7.10 -21.10 -1.10
CA ILE A 337 6.51 -22.37 -0.68
C ILE A 337 5.03 -22.52 -1.03
N PRO A 338 4.15 -21.53 -0.82
CA PRO A 338 2.73 -21.69 -1.18
C PRO A 338 2.53 -21.96 -2.67
N HIS A 339 3.34 -21.36 -3.54
CA HIS A 339 3.25 -21.60 -4.98
C HIS A 339 3.80 -22.97 -5.38
N GLN A 340 4.85 -23.47 -4.71
CA GLN A 340 5.38 -24.81 -4.93
C GLN A 340 4.43 -25.92 -4.45
N LEU A 341 3.61 -25.66 -3.43
CA LEU A 341 2.63 -26.62 -2.91
C LEU A 341 1.41 -26.79 -3.81
N LEU A 342 1.13 -25.84 -4.69
CA LEU A 342 -0.07 -25.85 -5.53
C LEU A 342 -0.24 -27.11 -6.40
N PRO A 343 0.79 -27.62 -7.11
CA PRO A 343 0.68 -28.88 -7.87
C PRO A 343 0.27 -30.07 -6.98
N PHE A 344 0.88 -30.18 -5.80
CA PHE A 344 0.57 -31.27 -4.85
C PHE A 344 -0.89 -31.27 -4.43
N ILE A 345 -1.48 -30.07 -4.17
CA ILE A 345 -2.89 -29.92 -3.82
C ILE A 345 -3.79 -30.32 -5.01
N SER A 346 -3.39 -29.95 -6.23
CA SER A 346 -4.11 -30.31 -7.45
C SER A 346 -4.15 -31.82 -7.67
N ASP A 347 -3.05 -32.55 -7.36
CA ASP A 347 -3.00 -33.99 -7.47
C ASP A 347 -3.92 -34.68 -6.45
N ILE A 348 -3.97 -34.17 -5.20
CA ILE A 348 -4.91 -34.64 -4.18
C ILE A 348 -6.35 -34.47 -4.66
N ASP A 349 -6.67 -33.33 -5.27
CA ASP A 349 -7.99 -33.10 -5.85
C ASP A 349 -8.31 -34.04 -7.02
N ARG A 350 -7.32 -34.39 -7.82
CA ARG A 350 -7.49 -35.34 -8.94
C ARG A 350 -7.96 -36.71 -8.45
N VAL A 351 -7.43 -37.19 -7.33
CA VAL A 351 -7.93 -38.43 -6.68
C VAL A 351 -9.38 -38.31 -6.26
N MET A 352 -9.78 -37.12 -5.77
CA MET A 352 -11.16 -36.86 -5.32
C MET A 352 -12.13 -36.70 -6.49
N SER A 353 -11.80 -35.85 -7.45
CA SER A 353 -12.71 -35.36 -8.49
C SER A 353 -12.55 -36.05 -9.86
N GLY A 354 -11.46 -36.81 -10.07
CA GLY A 354 -11.08 -37.37 -11.37
C GLY A 354 -10.61 -36.31 -12.38
N LYS A 355 -10.51 -35.04 -12.00
CA LYS A 355 -10.19 -33.92 -12.90
C LYS A 355 -8.91 -33.20 -12.47
N GLN A 356 -8.08 -32.82 -13.42
CA GLN A 356 -6.92 -31.97 -13.15
C GLN A 356 -7.33 -30.49 -13.17
N ARG A 357 -7.37 -29.85 -12.00
CA ARG A 357 -7.90 -28.49 -11.80
C ARG A 357 -6.86 -27.51 -11.26
N ALA A 358 -5.58 -27.69 -11.58
CA ALA A 358 -4.48 -26.86 -11.06
C ALA A 358 -4.70 -25.35 -11.28
N GLY A 359 -5.20 -24.95 -12.46
CA GLY A 359 -5.54 -23.56 -12.75
C GLY A 359 -6.66 -23.01 -11.86
N THR A 360 -7.69 -23.82 -11.57
CA THR A 360 -8.79 -23.42 -10.67
C THR A 360 -8.29 -23.22 -9.23
N TYR A 361 -7.35 -24.08 -8.77
CA TYR A 361 -6.71 -23.92 -7.45
C TYR A 361 -5.85 -22.66 -7.36
N SER A 362 -5.06 -22.36 -8.40
CA SER A 362 -4.29 -21.12 -8.49
C SER A 362 -5.19 -19.88 -8.45
N ALA A 363 -6.28 -19.89 -9.21
CA ALA A 363 -7.27 -18.83 -9.20
C ALA A 363 -7.94 -18.67 -7.82
N ALA A 364 -8.32 -19.79 -7.17
CA ALA A 364 -8.92 -19.76 -5.84
C ALA A 364 -7.97 -19.20 -4.78
N MET A 365 -6.70 -19.58 -4.82
CA MET A 365 -5.67 -19.06 -3.93
C MET A 365 -5.51 -17.55 -4.09
N THR A 366 -5.36 -17.08 -5.31
CA THR A 366 -5.19 -15.64 -5.62
C THR A 366 -6.45 -14.83 -5.27
N LEU A 367 -7.63 -15.34 -5.62
CA LEU A 367 -8.91 -14.70 -5.30
C LEU A 367 -9.11 -14.56 -3.79
N SER A 368 -8.82 -15.63 -3.02
CA SER A 368 -8.93 -15.61 -1.56
C SER A 368 -8.05 -14.53 -0.94
N ARG A 369 -6.79 -14.38 -1.40
CA ARG A 369 -5.90 -13.31 -0.95
C ARG A 369 -6.43 -11.92 -1.30
N LYS A 370 -6.88 -11.72 -2.57
CA LYS A 370 -7.41 -10.43 -3.02
C LYS A 370 -8.63 -9.99 -2.18
N LEU A 371 -9.56 -10.91 -1.93
CA LEU A 371 -10.73 -10.64 -1.09
C LEU A 371 -10.34 -10.35 0.36
N PHE A 372 -9.43 -11.12 0.93
CA PHE A 372 -8.96 -10.90 2.31
C PHE A 372 -8.25 -9.56 2.46
N LEU A 373 -7.39 -9.21 1.51
CA LEU A 373 -6.69 -7.92 1.48
C LEU A 373 -7.69 -6.75 1.36
N GLY A 374 -8.63 -6.84 0.42
CA GLY A 374 -9.60 -5.78 0.18
C GLY A 374 -10.65 -5.63 1.28
N LEU A 375 -11.21 -6.74 1.80
CA LEU A 375 -12.32 -6.69 2.76
C LEU A 375 -11.85 -6.53 4.22
N ILE A 376 -10.65 -7.00 4.54
CA ILE A 376 -10.20 -7.08 5.93
C ILE A 376 -8.96 -6.19 6.16
N ILE A 377 -7.86 -6.43 5.45
CA ILE A 377 -6.59 -5.78 5.76
C ILE A 377 -6.66 -4.27 5.52
N MET A 378 -7.01 -3.83 4.33
CA MET A 378 -6.99 -2.41 3.97
C MET A 378 -7.93 -1.55 4.82
N PRO A 379 -9.21 -1.95 5.04
CA PRO A 379 -10.08 -1.23 5.96
C PRO A 379 -9.55 -1.22 7.41
N THR A 380 -8.96 -2.35 7.87
CA THR A 380 -8.40 -2.43 9.23
C THR A 380 -7.24 -1.45 9.42
N ILE A 381 -6.37 -1.29 8.41
CA ILE A 381 -5.28 -0.31 8.45
C ILE A 381 -5.85 1.11 8.55
N GLY A 382 -6.79 1.49 7.67
CA GLY A 382 -7.38 2.83 7.65
C GLY A 382 -8.12 3.18 8.93
N VAL A 383 -9.01 2.29 9.39
CA VAL A 383 -9.74 2.46 10.66
C VAL A 383 -8.78 2.45 11.86
N GLY A 384 -7.75 1.60 11.81
CA GLY A 384 -6.72 1.54 12.83
C GLY A 384 -6.00 2.88 12.99
N LEU A 385 -5.49 3.45 11.91
CA LEU A 385 -4.85 4.78 11.91
C LEU A 385 -5.77 5.87 12.46
N THR A 386 -7.04 5.86 12.09
CA THR A 386 -8.03 6.80 12.62
C THR A 386 -8.21 6.65 14.14
N LYS A 387 -8.42 5.41 14.62
CA LYS A 387 -8.66 5.14 16.05
C LYS A 387 -7.48 5.48 16.95
N ILE A 388 -6.25 5.38 16.44
CA ILE A 388 -5.06 5.77 17.20
C ILE A 388 -4.83 7.29 17.21
N GLY A 389 -5.65 8.06 16.50
CA GLY A 389 -5.54 9.51 16.42
C GLY A 389 -4.38 9.97 15.53
N TYR A 390 -4.12 9.24 14.43
CA TYR A 390 -3.11 9.66 13.45
C TYR A 390 -3.56 10.95 12.77
N LYS A 391 -2.78 12.00 12.90
CA LYS A 391 -3.06 13.28 12.27
C LYS A 391 -2.57 13.29 10.83
N ASN A 392 -3.46 13.60 9.92
CA ASN A 392 -3.08 13.82 8.54
C ASN A 392 -2.23 15.09 8.43
N PRO A 393 -1.12 15.05 7.72
CA PRO A 393 -0.46 16.28 7.33
C PRO A 393 -1.34 17.05 6.36
N VAL A 394 -1.05 18.35 6.27
CA VAL A 394 -1.66 19.16 5.22
C VAL A 394 -1.25 18.63 3.88
N PRO A 395 -2.16 18.49 2.94
CA PRO A 395 -1.81 18.14 1.59
C PRO A 395 -0.78 19.13 1.04
N SER A 396 0.36 18.62 0.59
CA SER A 396 1.44 19.46 0.07
C SER A 396 0.99 20.39 -1.07
N ILE A 397 -0.03 19.97 -1.83
CA ILE A 397 -0.61 20.77 -2.90
C ILE A 397 -1.41 21.97 -2.37
N LEU A 398 -2.15 21.81 -1.28
CA LEU A 398 -2.86 22.93 -0.64
C LEU A 398 -1.88 23.92 -0.05
N MET A 399 -0.78 23.43 0.52
CA MET A 399 0.29 24.27 1.03
C MET A 399 0.99 25.07 -0.05
N GLN A 400 1.30 24.45 -1.20
CA GLN A 400 1.87 25.17 -2.32
C GLN A 400 0.95 26.29 -2.83
N SER A 401 -0.37 26.07 -2.88
CA SER A 401 -1.31 27.10 -3.27
C SER A 401 -1.36 28.25 -2.26
N GLN A 402 -1.25 27.95 -0.98
CA GLN A 402 -1.24 28.95 0.09
C GLN A 402 0.07 29.75 0.12
N PHE A 403 1.21 29.09 -0.10
CA PHE A 403 2.48 29.78 -0.28
C PHE A 403 2.46 30.71 -1.50
N ALA A 404 1.88 30.26 -2.61
CA ALA A 404 1.74 31.09 -3.81
C ALA A 404 0.80 32.31 -3.56
N GLU A 405 -0.30 32.12 -2.82
CA GLU A 405 -1.20 33.21 -2.42
C GLU A 405 -0.46 34.23 -1.52
N ALA A 406 0.27 33.74 -0.53
CA ALA A 406 1.04 34.57 0.37
C ALA A 406 2.20 35.28 -0.32
N GLU A 407 2.90 34.60 -1.24
CA GLU A 407 3.93 35.21 -2.08
C GLU A 407 3.37 36.30 -2.98
N ALA A 408 2.15 36.11 -3.52
CA ALA A 408 1.49 37.12 -4.34
C ALA A 408 1.09 38.35 -3.51
N LEU A 409 0.61 38.16 -2.29
CA LEU A 409 0.30 39.26 -1.36
C LEU A 409 1.56 40.07 -1.05
N CYS A 410 2.68 39.41 -0.85
CA CYS A 410 3.92 40.06 -0.51
C CYS A 410 4.61 40.82 -1.66
N LYS A 411 4.49 40.33 -2.87
CA LYS A 411 4.95 41.04 -4.05
C LYS A 411 4.22 42.39 -4.24
N ASN A 412 3.00 42.50 -3.69
CA ASN A 412 2.19 43.72 -3.76
C ASN A 412 2.53 44.74 -2.66
N THR A 413 3.14 44.32 -1.55
CA THR A 413 3.37 45.19 -0.38
C THR A 413 4.80 45.72 -0.26
N ALA A 414 5.73 45.26 -1.07
CA ALA A 414 7.12 45.68 -1.09
C ALA A 414 7.92 45.60 0.24
N THR A 415 7.40 44.83 1.22
CA THR A 415 8.05 44.68 2.52
C THR A 415 9.05 43.52 2.48
N PRO A 416 10.34 43.74 2.76
CA PRO A 416 11.32 42.66 2.71
C PRO A 416 11.12 41.64 3.81
N PHE A 417 11.34 40.36 3.52
CA PHE A 417 11.22 39.24 4.44
C PHE A 417 11.98 39.45 5.77
N SER A 418 13.12 40.10 5.73
CA SER A 418 13.93 40.46 6.92
C SER A 418 13.18 41.30 7.96
N GLU A 419 12.14 42.04 7.56
CA GLU A 419 11.29 42.76 8.50
C GLU A 419 10.21 41.87 9.13
N ILE A 420 9.83 40.81 8.44
CA ILE A 420 8.79 39.87 8.86
C ILE A 420 9.32 38.87 9.88
N GLU A 421 10.60 38.49 9.79
CA GLU A 421 11.28 37.70 10.81
C GLU A 421 11.19 38.29 12.21
N LYS A 422 10.96 39.59 12.32
CA LYS A 422 10.73 40.25 13.61
C LYS A 422 9.40 39.81 14.27
N TYR A 423 8.44 39.40 13.47
CA TYR A 423 7.09 39.05 13.91
C TYR A 423 6.84 37.55 13.98
N TYR A 424 7.62 36.75 13.26
CA TYR A 424 7.45 35.30 13.21
C TYR A 424 8.73 34.56 13.56
N THR A 425 8.58 33.43 14.18
CA THR A 425 9.65 32.45 14.44
C THR A 425 9.17 31.08 13.98
N LEU A 426 10.00 30.39 13.21
CA LEU A 426 9.83 28.98 12.92
C LEU A 426 10.54 28.17 14.02
N TYR A 427 9.80 27.30 14.68
CA TYR A 427 10.36 26.41 15.70
C TYR A 427 10.72 25.03 15.13
N GLU A 428 11.53 24.28 15.86
CA GLU A 428 11.92 22.92 15.50
C GLU A 428 10.72 21.96 15.39
N ASP A 429 9.61 22.27 16.06
CA ASP A 429 8.35 21.54 15.98
C ASP A 429 7.54 21.84 14.73
N GLY A 430 8.04 22.69 13.83
CA GLY A 430 7.37 23.08 12.61
C GLY A 430 6.23 24.08 12.76
N ASN A 431 6.11 24.69 13.92
CA ASN A 431 5.11 25.71 14.18
C ASN A 431 5.64 27.09 13.80
N LEU A 432 4.79 27.87 13.16
CA LEU A 432 5.02 29.29 12.91
C LEU A 432 4.32 30.10 14.00
N HIS A 433 5.07 30.97 14.62
CA HIS A 433 4.57 31.70 15.75
C HIS A 433 4.64 33.21 15.51
N LEU A 434 3.51 33.87 15.66
CA LEU A 434 3.41 35.32 15.58
C LEU A 434 4.04 35.95 16.83
N LYS A 435 5.07 36.77 16.64
CA LYS A 435 5.80 37.45 17.73
C LYS A 435 5.19 38.77 18.15
N TYR A 436 4.36 39.37 17.30
CA TYR A 436 3.90 40.72 17.52
C TYR A 436 2.45 40.91 17.08
N ILE A 437 1.74 41.69 17.88
CA ILE A 437 0.39 42.14 17.58
C ILE A 437 0.43 43.67 17.42
N SER A 438 0.05 44.15 16.22
CA SER A 438 -0.05 45.58 15.96
C SER A 438 -1.29 46.19 16.62
N LYS A 439 -1.37 47.54 16.69
CA LYS A 439 -2.55 48.19 17.22
C LYS A 439 -3.82 47.82 16.47
N ASP A 440 -3.74 47.55 15.19
CA ASP A 440 -4.89 47.20 14.36
C ASP A 440 -5.42 45.78 14.67
N THR A 441 -4.58 44.92 15.25
CA THR A 441 -5.00 43.58 15.69
C THR A 441 -5.89 43.60 16.91
N ASP A 442 -5.82 44.64 17.74
CA ASP A 442 -6.66 44.79 18.91
C ASP A 442 -8.16 44.79 18.55
N GLY A 443 -8.52 45.48 17.46
CA GLY A 443 -9.89 45.49 16.98
C GLY A 443 -10.38 44.13 16.49
N ILE A 444 -9.50 43.37 15.83
CA ILE A 444 -9.81 42.03 15.34
C ILE A 444 -9.98 41.07 16.48
N ILE A 445 -9.08 41.06 17.46
CA ILE A 445 -9.18 40.24 18.68
C ILE A 445 -10.47 40.54 19.45
N LYS A 446 -10.81 41.81 19.60
CA LYS A 446 -12.09 42.21 20.24
C LYS A 446 -13.30 41.70 19.46
N ASN A 447 -13.27 41.71 18.15
CA ASN A 447 -14.38 41.21 17.34
C ASN A 447 -14.52 39.69 17.44
N VAL A 448 -13.42 38.95 17.46
CA VAL A 448 -13.41 37.50 17.69
C VAL A 448 -13.96 37.20 19.08
N TYR A 449 -13.52 37.89 20.11
CA TYR A 449 -14.07 37.77 21.46
C TYR A 449 -15.57 38.03 21.50
N LYS A 450 -16.07 39.10 20.87
CA LYS A 450 -17.50 39.37 20.83
C LYS A 450 -18.32 38.23 20.26
N LYS A 451 -17.81 37.53 19.27
CA LYS A 451 -18.48 36.37 18.68
C LYS A 451 -18.55 35.17 19.63
N HIS A 452 -17.52 35.01 20.47
CA HIS A 452 -17.41 33.87 21.39
C HIS A 452 -17.69 34.23 22.87
N LYS A 453 -18.21 35.40 23.13
CA LYS A 453 -18.44 35.92 24.50
C LYS A 453 -19.21 34.95 25.40
N ASN A 454 -20.17 34.23 24.85
CA ASN A 454 -21.03 33.32 25.61
C ASN A 454 -20.31 31.99 26.00
N THR A 455 -19.16 31.71 25.43
CA THR A 455 -18.35 30.50 25.70
C THR A 455 -17.05 30.82 26.42
N ALA A 456 -16.71 32.09 26.55
CA ALA A 456 -15.50 32.54 27.24
C ALA A 456 -15.62 32.41 28.75
N SER A 457 -14.50 32.11 29.42
CA SER A 457 -14.43 32.11 30.89
C SER A 457 -14.68 33.50 31.47
N ALA A 458 -15.00 33.56 32.75
CA ALA A 458 -15.18 34.82 33.46
C ALA A 458 -13.90 35.68 33.46
N GLU A 459 -12.73 35.03 33.48
CA GLU A 459 -11.41 35.69 33.43
C GLU A 459 -11.17 36.31 32.04
N ALA A 460 -11.43 35.55 30.96
CA ALA A 460 -11.34 36.06 29.60
C ALA A 460 -12.32 37.21 29.35
N ALA A 461 -13.56 37.08 29.81
CA ALA A 461 -14.56 38.13 29.70
C ALA A 461 -14.12 39.43 30.40
N SER A 462 -13.63 39.31 31.64
CA SER A 462 -13.12 40.45 32.42
C SER A 462 -11.93 41.12 31.76
N PHE A 463 -11.00 40.31 31.22
CA PHE A 463 -9.83 40.84 30.51
C PHE A 463 -10.23 41.65 29.28
N PHE A 464 -11.09 41.10 28.40
CA PHE A 464 -11.48 41.79 27.17
C PHE A 464 -12.39 42.98 27.37
N GLU A 465 -13.15 43.01 28.46
CA GLU A 465 -14.01 44.16 28.80
C GLU A 465 -13.22 45.32 29.42
N ASN A 466 -12.13 45.04 30.12
CA ASN A 466 -11.37 46.04 30.88
C ASN A 466 -10.08 46.49 30.20
N THR A 467 -9.63 45.83 29.12
CA THR A 467 -8.35 46.13 28.48
C THR A 467 -8.52 47.05 27.28
N ALA A 468 -7.79 48.14 27.25
CA ALA A 468 -7.84 49.15 26.19
C ALA A 468 -6.95 48.76 24.97
N SER A 469 -5.87 48.03 25.21
CA SER A 469 -4.92 47.58 24.19
C SER A 469 -4.35 46.19 24.52
N PHE A 470 -4.26 45.30 23.51
CA PHE A 470 -3.84 43.91 23.67
C PHE A 470 -2.37 43.73 23.31
N THR A 471 -1.47 44.38 24.01
CA THR A 471 -0.02 44.19 23.82
C THR A 471 0.49 42.90 24.46
N GLU A 472 -0.18 42.44 25.50
CA GLU A 472 0.06 41.18 26.17
C GLU A 472 -1.27 40.55 26.61
N ILE A 473 -1.51 39.30 26.17
CA ILE A 473 -2.72 38.59 26.56
C ILE A 473 -2.30 37.41 27.47
N PRO A 474 -2.88 37.32 28.69
CA PRO A 474 -2.56 36.25 29.62
C PRO A 474 -2.87 34.87 29.05
N VAL A 475 -2.07 33.87 29.41
CA VAL A 475 -2.23 32.47 28.95
C VAL A 475 -3.62 31.95 29.31
N SER A 476 -4.12 32.25 30.49
CA SER A 476 -5.47 31.86 30.96
C SER A 476 -6.59 32.35 30.07
N VAL A 477 -6.42 33.50 29.43
CA VAL A 477 -7.39 34.05 28.50
C VAL A 477 -7.41 33.31 27.18
N PHE A 478 -6.28 32.75 26.77
CA PHE A 478 -6.20 31.96 25.55
C PHE A 478 -6.76 30.56 25.68
N ASP A 479 -6.89 30.03 26.89
CA ASP A 479 -7.47 28.70 27.10
C ASP A 479 -8.93 28.63 26.68
N ASP A 480 -9.65 29.72 26.87
CA ASP A 480 -11.08 29.83 26.56
C ASP A 480 -11.36 30.58 25.28
N PHE A 481 -10.36 31.25 24.75
CA PHE A 481 -10.53 32.17 23.66
C PHE A 481 -9.70 31.82 22.47
N ILE A 482 -10.33 31.81 21.35
CA ILE A 482 -9.78 31.37 20.10
C ILE A 482 -8.95 32.46 19.48
N VAL A 483 -7.72 32.59 19.89
CA VAL A 483 -6.74 33.25 19.05
C VAL A 483 -6.03 32.19 18.23
N PRO A 484 -6.15 32.26 16.94
CA PRO A 484 -5.59 31.21 16.08
C PRO A 484 -4.10 31.07 16.26
N SER A 485 -3.63 29.89 16.50
CA SER A 485 -2.24 29.54 16.37
C SER A 485 -2.03 28.84 15.03
N PHE A 486 -0.96 29.18 14.36
CA PHE A 486 -0.66 28.65 13.07
C PHE A 486 0.29 27.46 13.16
N HIS A 487 -0.19 26.30 12.74
CA HIS A 487 0.60 25.10 12.60
C HIS A 487 0.81 24.80 11.13
N ILE A 488 2.02 24.87 10.64
CA ILE A 488 2.35 24.51 9.26
C ILE A 488 2.04 23.03 8.99
N GLY A 489 1.90 22.20 10.01
CA GLY A 489 1.55 20.81 9.85
C GLY A 489 0.11 20.42 10.18
N ASP A 490 -0.67 21.31 10.80
CA ASP A 490 -2.05 21.05 11.23
C ASP A 490 -3.06 21.66 10.27
N PHE A 491 -2.91 21.45 9.00
CA PHE A 491 -3.96 21.82 8.10
C PHE A 491 -5.08 20.84 8.18
N VAL A 492 -6.16 21.36 8.48
CA VAL A 492 -7.35 20.62 8.50
C VAL A 492 -8.07 20.74 7.23
N GLN A 493 -8.29 19.79 6.96
CA GLN A 493 -9.27 19.13 6.25
C GLN A 493 -10.44 19.94 5.86
N ALA A 494 -10.80 19.69 4.65
CA ALA A 494 -12.09 19.82 4.05
C ALA A 494 -12.75 21.13 4.37
N ASP A 495 -13.04 21.86 3.46
CA ASP A 495 -13.82 23.10 3.40
C ASP A 495 -13.12 24.38 3.86
N ASN A 496 -12.03 24.31 4.58
CA ASN A 496 -11.41 25.52 5.09
C ASN A 496 -9.90 25.46 5.03
N LYS A 497 -9.32 26.27 4.19
CA LYS A 497 -7.90 26.60 4.15
C LYS A 497 -7.63 27.49 5.34
N PHE A 498 -6.88 27.05 6.32
CA PHE A 498 -6.40 27.94 7.34
C PHE A 498 -5.19 27.51 8.10
N LEU A 499 -4.61 28.50 8.57
CA LEU A 499 -3.45 28.62 9.36
C LEU A 499 -3.88 28.85 10.79
N VAL A 500 -3.36 28.10 11.73
CA VAL A 500 -3.55 28.31 13.15
C VAL A 500 -2.33 29.06 13.68
N VAL A 501 -2.47 30.23 14.22
CA VAL A 501 -1.37 31.10 14.68
C VAL A 501 -1.31 31.12 16.19
N SER A 502 -0.15 30.75 16.78
CA SER A 502 0.12 30.98 18.20
C SER A 502 0.67 32.38 18.43
N LEU A 503 0.17 33.06 19.44
CA LEU A 503 0.62 34.39 19.82
C LEU A 503 1.76 34.32 20.83
N TYR A 504 2.74 35.19 20.68
CA TYR A 504 3.93 35.28 21.54
C TYR A 504 3.99 36.56 22.34
N ARG A 505 4.66 36.50 23.48
CA ARG A 505 5.06 37.68 24.23
C ARG A 505 6.18 38.41 23.48
N LYS A 506 6.37 39.70 23.82
CA LYS A 506 7.47 40.51 23.27
C LYS A 506 8.86 39.94 23.53
N ASP A 507 9.02 39.13 24.57
CA ASP A 507 10.26 38.42 24.93
C ASP A 507 10.49 37.14 24.12
N GLY A 508 9.56 36.78 23.22
CA GLY A 508 9.64 35.57 22.42
C GLY A 508 9.10 34.32 23.10
N SER A 509 8.65 34.42 24.36
CA SER A 509 8.01 33.28 25.04
C SER A 509 6.62 33.00 24.49
N ILE A 510 6.26 31.73 24.38
CA ILE A 510 4.97 31.27 23.89
C ILE A 510 3.90 31.59 24.94
N TYR A 511 2.85 32.30 24.54
CA TYR A 511 1.69 32.45 25.40
C TYR A 511 0.93 31.17 25.59
N LYS A 512 0.62 30.47 24.51
CA LYS A 512 0.10 29.12 24.50
C LYS A 512 -0.04 28.59 23.08
N LYS A 513 0.19 27.32 22.95
CA LYS A 513 -0.12 26.53 21.78
C LYS A 513 -1.62 26.26 21.78
N ILE A 514 -2.37 27.02 20.98
CA ILE A 514 -3.79 26.76 20.83
C ILE A 514 -3.93 25.69 19.77
N THR A 515 -4.28 24.53 20.19
CA THR A 515 -4.98 23.57 19.37
C THR A 515 -6.44 23.76 19.77
N PRO A 516 -7.32 23.82 18.96
CA PRO A 516 -7.65 23.20 17.72
C PRO A 516 -8.66 24.04 16.92
N PHE A 517 -8.58 23.84 15.83
CA PHE A 517 -9.27 23.67 14.66
C PHE A 517 -10.78 23.44 14.69
N GLU A 518 -11.28 22.60 15.59
CA GLU A 518 -12.67 22.20 15.71
C GLU A 518 -13.60 23.33 16.17
N PHE A 519 -13.02 24.43 16.63
CA PHE A 519 -13.78 25.54 17.25
C PHE A 519 -13.91 26.78 16.36
N TYR A 520 -13.31 26.79 15.17
CA TYR A 520 -13.33 27.98 14.31
C TYR A 520 -14.43 27.92 13.27
N THR A 521 -15.18 29.02 13.15
CA THR A 521 -16.10 29.23 12.05
C THR A 521 -15.38 29.82 10.83
N LYS A 522 -15.99 29.76 9.64
CA LYS A 522 -15.46 30.41 8.42
C LYS A 522 -15.25 31.92 8.64
N SER A 523 -16.03 32.52 9.50
CA SER A 523 -15.99 33.93 9.86
C SER A 523 -14.73 34.28 10.66
N ASP A 524 -14.34 33.41 11.61
CA ASP A 524 -13.16 33.62 12.42
C ASP A 524 -11.88 33.53 11.58
N LEU A 525 -11.92 32.69 10.56
CA LEU A 525 -10.83 32.55 9.59
C LEU A 525 -10.68 33.75 8.66
N TYR A 526 -11.79 34.36 8.31
CA TYR A 526 -11.76 35.62 7.56
C TYR A 526 -11.10 36.73 8.40
N ASP A 527 -11.45 36.84 9.68
CA ASP A 527 -10.84 37.80 10.59
C ASP A 527 -9.33 37.54 10.78
N LEU A 528 -8.91 36.26 10.82
CA LEU A 528 -7.52 35.88 10.83
C LEU A 528 -6.79 36.27 9.51
N LYS A 529 -7.46 36.07 8.39
CA LYS A 529 -6.90 36.48 7.09
C LYS A 529 -6.67 37.98 7.05
N VAL A 530 -7.65 38.78 7.53
CA VAL A 530 -7.50 40.23 7.64
C VAL A 530 -6.36 40.62 8.58
N LEU A 531 -6.17 39.89 9.67
CA LEU A 531 -5.04 40.11 10.59
C LEU A 531 -3.71 39.87 9.91
N LEU A 532 -3.59 38.77 9.17
CA LEU A 532 -2.37 38.42 8.45
C LEU A 532 -2.08 39.42 7.32
N ASP A 533 -3.12 39.86 6.60
CA ASP A 533 -2.99 40.87 5.54
C ASP A 533 -2.55 42.23 6.10
N THR A 534 -2.99 42.58 7.33
CA THR A 534 -2.63 43.84 7.99
C THR A 534 -1.16 43.93 8.40
N ILE A 535 -0.49 42.81 8.59
CA ILE A 535 0.92 42.77 8.98
C ILE A 535 1.87 42.44 7.79
N ASP A 536 1.38 42.62 6.58
CA ASP A 536 2.16 42.46 5.33
C ASP A 536 3.02 41.19 5.32
N PHE A 537 2.40 40.07 5.46
CA PHE A 537 3.03 38.83 5.77
C PHE A 537 3.52 38.03 4.56
N GLN A 538 4.79 37.63 4.57
CA GLN A 538 5.40 36.82 3.50
C GLN A 538 5.73 35.39 3.91
N TYR A 539 5.15 34.43 3.20
CA TYR A 539 5.44 33.00 3.40
C TYR A 539 6.58 32.47 2.53
N SER A 540 6.98 33.17 1.50
CA SER A 540 7.96 32.69 0.50
C SER A 540 9.34 32.35 1.04
N GLY A 541 9.68 32.82 2.24
CA GLY A 541 10.95 32.50 2.89
C GLY A 541 10.80 31.61 4.13
N ILE A 542 9.59 31.28 4.51
CA ILE A 542 9.33 30.47 5.68
C ILE A 542 9.33 29.03 5.26
N GLY A 543 10.47 28.55 5.23
CA GLY A 543 10.79 27.19 5.44
C GLY A 543 9.98 26.12 4.74
N GLN A 544 10.55 25.01 4.80
CA GLN A 544 9.96 23.75 4.40
C GLN A 544 8.76 23.46 5.28
N VAL A 545 7.66 23.14 4.63
CA VAL A 545 6.49 22.63 5.27
C VAL A 545 6.85 21.34 6.00
N GLN A 546 6.82 21.38 7.32
CA GLN A 546 7.06 20.19 8.12
C GLN A 546 5.75 19.42 8.33
N LYS A 547 5.88 18.09 8.35
CA LYS A 547 4.75 17.22 8.69
C LYS A 547 4.31 17.48 10.14
N PRO A 548 3.01 17.37 10.47
CA PRO A 548 2.56 17.50 11.84
C PRO A 548 3.26 16.46 12.70
N GLN A 549 3.79 16.91 13.82
CA GLN A 549 4.32 15.98 14.79
C GLN A 549 3.19 15.13 15.37
N GLN A 550 3.29 13.83 15.17
CA GLN A 550 2.36 12.90 15.79
C GLN A 550 2.61 12.89 17.31
N LYS A 551 1.54 12.79 18.10
CA LYS A 551 1.69 12.60 19.53
C LYS A 551 2.49 11.31 19.81
N GLN A 552 3.35 11.32 20.83
CA GLN A 552 4.15 10.15 21.18
C GLN A 552 3.30 8.89 21.44
N GLU A 553 2.10 9.10 21.99
CA GLU A 553 1.13 8.01 22.16
C GLU A 553 0.70 7.39 20.82
N THR A 554 0.42 8.24 19.81
CA THR A 554 0.06 7.80 18.46
C THR A 554 1.22 7.05 17.80
N LEU A 555 2.43 7.56 17.92
CA LEU A 555 3.65 6.89 17.42
C LEU A 555 3.86 5.51 18.06
N ASN A 556 3.67 5.41 19.36
CA ASN A 556 3.74 4.13 20.07
C ASN A 556 2.65 3.15 19.62
N LYS A 557 1.45 3.64 19.30
CA LYS A 557 0.36 2.82 18.75
C LYS A 557 0.66 2.36 17.32
N ILE A 558 1.27 3.22 16.48
CA ILE A 558 1.76 2.82 15.14
C ILE A 558 2.77 1.68 15.28
N ARG A 559 3.75 1.82 16.17
CA ARG A 559 4.72 0.76 16.49
C ARG A 559 4.02 -0.53 16.90
N LEU A 560 3.04 -0.45 17.80
CA LEU A 560 2.28 -1.62 18.25
C LEU A 560 1.51 -2.30 17.11
N MET A 561 0.83 -1.54 16.27
CA MET A 561 0.11 -2.06 15.10
C MET A 561 1.06 -2.71 14.09
N PHE A 562 2.21 -2.09 13.84
CA PHE A 562 3.26 -2.62 12.96
C PHE A 562 3.77 -3.99 13.43
N ILE A 563 3.83 -4.23 14.75
CA ILE A 563 4.26 -5.51 15.32
C ILE A 563 3.11 -6.50 15.41
N VAL A 564 2.04 -6.13 16.11
CA VAL A 564 0.99 -7.08 16.54
C VAL A 564 0.22 -7.65 15.37
N LEU A 565 -0.19 -6.80 14.42
CA LEU A 565 -1.03 -7.26 13.32
C LEU A 565 -0.33 -8.31 12.42
N PRO A 566 0.89 -8.06 11.91
CA PRO A 566 1.58 -9.08 11.11
C PRO A 566 1.96 -10.32 11.92
N VAL A 567 2.39 -10.16 13.19
CA VAL A 567 2.78 -11.29 14.04
C VAL A 567 1.58 -12.21 14.30
N CYS A 568 0.41 -11.68 14.62
CA CYS A 568 -0.80 -12.49 14.78
C CYS A 568 -1.13 -13.27 13.49
N MET A 569 -1.03 -12.63 12.34
CA MET A 569 -1.25 -13.29 11.04
C MET A 569 -0.22 -14.39 10.77
N LEU A 570 1.06 -14.16 11.07
CA LEU A 570 2.12 -15.15 10.88
C LEU A 570 1.96 -16.34 11.84
N LEU A 571 1.55 -16.11 13.10
CA LEU A 571 1.26 -17.17 14.05
C LEU A 571 0.09 -18.04 13.58
N LEU A 572 -0.96 -17.44 13.04
CA LEU A 572 -2.05 -18.17 12.39
C LEU A 572 -1.54 -18.96 11.17
N GLY A 573 -0.65 -18.37 10.37
CA GLY A 573 0.01 -19.05 9.25
C GLY A 573 0.80 -20.28 9.70
N ILE A 574 1.55 -20.18 10.79
CA ILE A 574 2.28 -21.30 11.40
C ILE A 574 1.32 -22.36 11.92
N LEU A 575 0.22 -21.95 12.58
CA LEU A 575 -0.81 -22.86 13.08
C LEU A 575 -1.41 -23.68 11.95
N PHE A 576 -1.78 -23.06 10.83
CA PHE A 576 -2.27 -23.80 9.66
C PHE A 576 -1.17 -24.65 9.02
N ALA A 577 0.06 -24.16 8.92
CA ALA A 577 1.19 -24.92 8.41
C ALA A 577 1.48 -26.16 9.25
N SER A 578 1.31 -26.09 10.57
CA SER A 578 1.48 -27.25 11.47
C SER A 578 0.48 -28.37 11.18
N GLN A 579 -0.72 -28.03 10.71
CA GLN A 579 -1.77 -28.98 10.34
C GLN A 579 -1.59 -29.56 8.92
N PHE A 580 -0.69 -28.98 8.11
CA PHE A 580 -0.43 -29.44 6.74
C PHE A 580 0.27 -30.81 6.76
N ARG A 581 -0.32 -31.80 6.10
CA ARG A 581 0.10 -33.21 6.14
C ARG A 581 0.63 -33.74 4.80
N VAL A 582 0.78 -32.88 3.80
CA VAL A 582 1.36 -33.28 2.52
C VAL A 582 2.87 -33.41 2.69
N THR A 583 3.34 -34.64 2.69
CA THR A 583 4.77 -35.01 2.70
C THR A 583 5.13 -35.63 1.36
N PRO A 584 6.42 -35.72 0.98
CA PRO A 584 6.83 -36.41 -0.24
C PRO A 584 6.34 -37.87 -0.30
N GLU A 585 6.35 -38.57 0.84
CA GLU A 585 5.87 -39.96 0.96
C GLU A 585 4.37 -40.05 0.70
N ASN A 586 3.56 -39.21 1.39
CA ASN A 586 2.11 -39.19 1.20
C ASN A 586 1.74 -38.78 -0.23
N HIS A 587 2.50 -37.85 -0.85
CA HIS A 587 2.28 -37.45 -2.23
C HIS A 587 2.59 -38.60 -3.23
N GLN A 588 3.64 -39.39 -2.98
CA GLN A 588 3.96 -40.54 -3.83
C GLN A 588 2.81 -41.57 -3.80
N ILE A 589 2.18 -41.80 -2.63
CA ILE A 589 0.99 -42.64 -2.52
C ILE A 589 -0.15 -42.09 -3.36
N ILE A 590 -0.40 -40.78 -3.32
CA ILE A 590 -1.41 -40.10 -4.15
C ILE A 590 -1.12 -40.30 -5.65
N LEU A 591 0.13 -40.14 -6.08
CA LEU A 591 0.51 -40.33 -7.49
C LEU A 591 0.30 -41.78 -7.96
N ASN A 592 0.62 -42.77 -7.12
CA ASN A 592 0.37 -44.18 -7.39
C ASN A 592 -1.15 -44.47 -7.49
N GLU A 593 -1.94 -43.89 -6.61
CA GLU A 593 -3.39 -44.04 -6.64
C GLU A 593 -4.02 -43.39 -7.89
N ILE A 594 -3.52 -42.22 -8.31
CA ILE A 594 -3.94 -41.60 -9.58
C ILE A 594 -3.70 -42.58 -10.74
N LYS A 595 -2.50 -43.15 -10.84
CA LYS A 595 -2.15 -44.12 -11.90
C LYS A 595 -3.07 -45.33 -11.85
N ARG A 596 -3.35 -45.86 -10.66
CA ARG A 596 -4.25 -47.02 -10.47
C ARG A 596 -5.66 -46.73 -10.94
N LEU A 597 -6.20 -45.54 -10.59
CA LEU A 597 -7.53 -45.10 -11.03
C LEU A 597 -7.60 -44.89 -12.54
N GLU A 598 -6.55 -44.36 -13.15
CA GLU A 598 -6.46 -44.16 -14.60
C GLU A 598 -6.36 -45.48 -15.38
N SER A 599 -5.82 -46.55 -14.78
CA SER A 599 -5.83 -47.89 -15.34
C SER A 599 -7.13 -48.67 -15.09
N GLY A 600 -8.17 -48.01 -14.62
CA GLY A 600 -9.50 -48.63 -14.43
C GLY A 600 -9.80 -49.19 -13.04
N GLY A 601 -8.90 -48.97 -12.07
CA GLY A 601 -9.14 -49.36 -10.67
C GLY A 601 -10.28 -48.55 -10.01
N LYS A 602 -11.01 -49.15 -9.06
CA LYS A 602 -12.06 -48.46 -8.30
C LYS A 602 -11.52 -47.97 -6.94
N LYS A 603 -12.12 -46.92 -6.39
CA LYS A 603 -11.70 -46.35 -5.09
C LYS A 603 -11.85 -47.34 -3.95
N GLU A 604 -12.90 -48.17 -4.01
CA GLU A 604 -13.21 -49.19 -2.99
C GLU A 604 -12.09 -50.25 -2.88
N ASP A 605 -11.35 -50.51 -3.97
CA ASP A 605 -10.32 -51.55 -4.05
C ASP A 605 -8.92 -51.07 -3.59
N ALA A 606 -8.81 -49.80 -3.15
CA ALA A 606 -7.55 -49.27 -2.63
C ALA A 606 -7.14 -49.97 -1.33
N ASP A 607 -5.85 -50.20 -1.13
CA ASP A 607 -5.32 -50.75 0.13
C ASP A 607 -5.57 -49.83 1.34
N ALA A 608 -5.52 -50.39 2.51
CA ALA A 608 -5.84 -49.66 3.76
C ALA A 608 -4.93 -48.45 3.99
N LYS A 609 -3.65 -48.53 3.60
CA LYS A 609 -2.69 -47.43 3.71
C LYS A 609 -3.04 -46.28 2.76
N THR A 610 -3.35 -46.59 1.51
CA THR A 610 -3.77 -45.60 0.50
C THR A 610 -5.08 -44.92 0.92
N LYS A 611 -6.09 -45.69 1.39
CA LYS A 611 -7.33 -45.10 1.93
C LYS A 611 -7.06 -44.15 3.07
N ALA A 612 -6.27 -44.54 4.06
CA ALA A 612 -5.94 -43.71 5.21
C ALA A 612 -5.23 -42.40 4.80
N VAL A 613 -4.29 -42.45 3.86
CA VAL A 613 -3.60 -41.28 3.34
C VAL A 613 -4.57 -40.37 2.56
N CYS A 614 -5.41 -40.93 1.70
CA CYS A 614 -6.41 -40.16 0.95
C CYS A 614 -7.39 -39.45 1.92
N GLU A 615 -7.92 -40.17 2.92
CA GLU A 615 -8.83 -39.59 3.92
C GLU A 615 -8.16 -38.50 4.77
N LEU A 616 -6.91 -38.70 5.15
CA LEU A 616 -6.11 -37.71 5.90
C LEU A 616 -5.98 -36.39 5.12
N LEU A 617 -5.69 -36.48 3.83
CA LEU A 617 -5.40 -35.34 2.96
C LEU A 617 -6.67 -34.68 2.42
N ILE A 618 -7.68 -35.46 2.06
CA ILE A 618 -8.96 -34.96 1.53
C ILE A 618 -9.86 -34.45 2.67
N GLY A 619 -9.83 -35.13 3.82
CA GLY A 619 -10.69 -34.86 4.98
C GLY A 619 -12.10 -35.42 4.86
N LYS A 620 -12.32 -36.40 3.98
CA LYS A 620 -13.57 -37.14 3.78
C LYS A 620 -13.26 -38.64 3.59
N LYS A 621 -14.25 -39.54 3.82
CA LYS A 621 -14.10 -40.95 3.51
C LYS A 621 -13.71 -41.15 2.04
N TYR A 622 -12.78 -42.05 1.81
CA TYR A 622 -12.32 -42.44 0.50
C TYR A 622 -13.01 -43.72 0.05
N CYS A 623 -14.14 -43.55 -0.62
CA CYS A 623 -14.98 -44.64 -1.12
C CYS A 623 -15.59 -44.26 -2.48
#